data_9a93492ce72e143c277ff80bed1cc4fb
#
_entry.id   9a93492ce72e143c277ff80bed1cc4fb
#
_cell.length_a   1.000
_cell.length_b   1.000
_cell.length_c   1.000
_cell.angle_alpha   90.00
_cell.angle_beta   90.00
_cell.angle_gamma   90.00
#
_symmetry.space_group_name_H-M   'P 1'
#
loop_
_entity.id
_entity.type
_entity.pdbx_description
1 polymer ?
#
loop_
_entity_poly.entity_id
_entity_poly.type
_entity_poly.pdbx_seq_one_letter_code
_entity_poly.pdbx_strand_id
1 'polypeptide(L)'
;MPLSAAIALSVGIALGQVGGGVAPAAPPHQTPALRVGVTDRPPYSWKSATGEWVGPAAELWKEAAQDAHVAYEWVERPEADLLKGVKDGSLDVIASGVQISADLSDDIDFSVPFDAGGYSVLVHNRHASHPWSVLQRIFTFEVMVWVLFIGVATLIAGVAIRLVDGRHNVDHFGHRSPRINGFWWAITTLSTVGYGDLVPRSGLGKCVAAAWMLISLLLVTLFTSSVVATVTVGRITPLFVSIRDLDANLIGVVDLSSSRVAAKHLGLLPRAFPSIDAALQALVTGQVEAVLHPTNELRATIAQRRDPQLRILPKEALRGFVGFGYSKRLPASVTDSLDSAILEFVESPAWVTVSQQLDHHEEQP
;
A
#
# COMPACT_ATOMS: atom_id res chain seq x y z
N MET A 1 -77.06 60.36 -46.69
CA MET A 1 -76.86 60.33 -48.16
C MET A 1 -75.42 59.80 -48.42
N PRO A 2 -75.17 59.02 -49.47
CA PRO A 2 -75.89 57.82 -49.91
C PRO A 2 -75.03 56.59 -49.85
N LEU A 3 -75.54 55.40 -49.74
CA LEU A 3 -75.61 54.31 -50.76
C LEU A 3 -74.28 53.95 -51.49
N SER A 4 -73.83 52.74 -51.31
CA SER A 4 -73.58 51.84 -52.43
C SER A 4 -73.48 50.39 -51.97
N ALA A 5 -74.27 49.56 -52.57
CA ALA A 5 -74.31 48.12 -52.46
C ALA A 5 -73.10 47.47 -53.21
N ALA A 6 -72.54 46.42 -52.67
CA ALA A 6 -71.68 45.51 -53.45
C ALA A 6 -72.03 44.06 -53.13
N ILE A 7 -72.29 43.38 -54.14
CA ILE A 7 -72.75 42.02 -54.39
C ILE A 7 -71.73 41.02 -53.75
N ALA A 8 -72.20 40.08 -52.92
CA ALA A 8 -71.48 38.93 -52.48
C ALA A 8 -71.53 37.76 -53.48
N LEU A 9 -70.42 37.39 -54.04
CA LEU A 9 -70.25 36.19 -54.83
C LEU A 9 -69.74 35.07 -53.92
N SER A 10 -70.57 34.13 -53.56
CA SER A 10 -70.27 32.96 -52.77
C SER A 10 -69.64 31.87 -53.66
N VAL A 11 -68.33 31.70 -53.46
CA VAL A 11 -67.59 30.53 -53.98
C VAL A 11 -67.49 29.52 -52.85
N GLY A 12 -68.21 28.44 -52.92
CA GLY A 12 -68.09 27.30 -51.99
C GLY A 12 -66.83 26.51 -52.29
N ILE A 13 -65.85 26.56 -51.41
CA ILE A 13 -64.73 25.64 -51.42
C ILE A 13 -65.02 24.53 -50.39
N ALA A 14 -65.30 23.31 -50.91
CA ALA A 14 -65.36 22.11 -50.07
C ALA A 14 -63.98 21.76 -49.55
N LEU A 15 -63.72 22.05 -48.29
CA LEU A 15 -62.56 21.53 -47.58
C LEU A 15 -62.81 20.08 -47.16
N GLY A 16 -62.22 19.14 -47.91
CA GLY A 16 -62.13 17.74 -47.53
C GLY A 16 -61.32 17.62 -46.23
N GLN A 17 -61.94 17.18 -45.17
CA GLN A 17 -61.20 16.76 -43.92
C GLN A 17 -60.43 15.48 -44.24
N VAL A 18 -59.10 15.62 -44.44
CA VAL A 18 -58.17 14.51 -44.37
C VAL A 18 -57.96 14.25 -42.87
N GLY A 19 -58.73 13.28 -42.37
CA GLY A 19 -58.52 12.72 -41.05
C GLY A 19 -57.15 11.97 -40.97
N GLY A 20 -56.09 12.68 -40.78
CA GLY A 20 -54.78 12.10 -40.36
C GLY A 20 -54.95 11.59 -38.96
N GLY A 21 -55.28 10.33 -38.78
CA GLY A 21 -55.17 9.65 -37.51
C GLY A 21 -53.74 9.64 -37.11
N VAL A 22 -53.32 10.51 -36.12
CA VAL A 22 -52.05 10.41 -35.38
C VAL A 22 -52.17 9.07 -34.66
N ALA A 23 -51.42 8.06 -35.13
CA ALA A 23 -51.28 6.81 -34.40
C ALA A 23 -50.76 7.17 -32.97
N PRO A 24 -51.33 6.61 -31.92
CA PRO A 24 -50.85 6.83 -30.58
C PRO A 24 -49.34 6.47 -30.57
N ALA A 25 -48.53 7.39 -30.10
CA ALA A 25 -47.08 7.16 -29.90
C ALA A 25 -46.95 5.83 -29.13
N ALA A 26 -46.16 4.91 -29.66
CA ALA A 26 -45.84 3.68 -28.95
C ALA A 26 -45.33 4.05 -27.56
N PRO A 27 -45.77 3.35 -26.51
CA PRO A 27 -45.25 3.62 -25.17
C PRO A 27 -43.73 3.58 -25.22
N PRO A 28 -43.03 4.48 -24.51
CA PRO A 28 -41.57 4.49 -24.49
C PRO A 28 -41.14 3.06 -24.16
N HIS A 29 -40.27 2.48 -24.98
CA HIS A 29 -39.66 1.19 -24.69
C HIS A 29 -38.92 1.39 -23.37
N GLN A 30 -39.53 0.88 -22.28
CA GLN A 30 -38.81 0.80 -20.99
C GLN A 30 -37.65 -0.14 -21.24
N THR A 31 -36.46 0.41 -21.32
CA THR A 31 -35.22 -0.38 -21.32
C THR A 31 -35.27 -1.27 -20.07
N PRO A 32 -35.16 -2.59 -20.21
CA PRO A 32 -35.20 -3.46 -19.03
C PRO A 32 -34.15 -2.99 -18.02
N ALA A 33 -34.49 -2.99 -16.73
CA ALA A 33 -33.60 -2.62 -15.68
C ALA A 33 -32.34 -3.50 -15.71
N LEU A 34 -31.15 -2.89 -15.62
CA LEU A 34 -29.90 -3.61 -15.61
C LEU A 34 -29.75 -4.43 -14.32
N ARG A 35 -29.31 -5.66 -14.42
CA ARG A 35 -29.00 -6.53 -13.29
C ARG A 35 -27.55 -6.24 -12.84
N VAL A 36 -27.42 -5.54 -11.74
CA VAL A 36 -26.15 -5.04 -11.22
C VAL A 36 -25.67 -5.93 -10.09
N GLY A 37 -24.66 -6.72 -10.37
CA GLY A 37 -24.02 -7.60 -9.40
C GLY A 37 -23.22 -6.83 -8.35
N VAL A 38 -23.46 -7.16 -7.10
CA VAL A 38 -22.79 -6.55 -5.95
C VAL A 38 -22.45 -7.59 -4.89
N THR A 39 -21.35 -7.36 -4.16
CA THR A 39 -20.93 -8.21 -3.05
C THR A 39 -20.36 -7.36 -1.91
N ASP A 40 -20.31 -7.92 -0.72
CA ASP A 40 -19.63 -7.31 0.42
C ASP A 40 -18.12 -7.36 0.20
N ARG A 41 -17.53 -6.20 -0.14
CA ARG A 41 -16.12 -6.06 -0.53
C ARG A 41 -15.55 -4.70 -0.08
N PRO A 42 -15.31 -4.50 1.22
CA PRO A 42 -14.66 -3.28 1.69
C PRO A 42 -13.26 -3.11 1.08
N PRO A 43 -12.85 -1.88 0.71
CA PRO A 43 -13.52 -0.60 0.95
C PRO A 43 -14.45 -0.14 -0.19
N TYR A 44 -14.77 -0.97 -1.17
CA TYR A 44 -15.55 -0.55 -2.35
C TYR A 44 -17.05 -0.59 -2.14
N SER A 45 -17.59 -1.67 -1.60
CA SER A 45 -19.02 -1.85 -1.36
C SER A 45 -19.27 -2.74 -0.16
N TRP A 46 -20.27 -2.39 0.67
CA TRP A 46 -20.72 -3.18 1.80
C TRP A 46 -22.18 -2.87 2.13
N LYS A 47 -22.81 -3.71 2.96
CA LYS A 47 -24.15 -3.44 3.46
C LYS A 47 -24.12 -2.56 4.71
N SER A 48 -24.92 -1.50 4.69
CA SER A 48 -25.19 -0.69 5.88
C SER A 48 -26.05 -1.46 6.90
N ALA A 49 -26.19 -0.89 8.10
CA ALA A 49 -27.09 -1.44 9.11
C ALA A 49 -28.57 -1.48 8.68
N THR A 50 -28.94 -0.65 7.70
CA THR A 50 -30.28 -0.60 7.09
C THR A 50 -30.47 -1.61 5.95
N GLY A 51 -29.42 -2.34 5.56
CA GLY A 51 -29.42 -3.31 4.47
C GLY A 51 -29.20 -2.71 3.09
N GLU A 52 -28.92 -1.41 3.00
CA GLU A 52 -28.59 -0.72 1.75
C GLU A 52 -27.12 -0.94 1.35
N TRP A 53 -26.86 -0.99 0.05
CA TRP A 53 -25.50 -1.01 -0.47
C TRP A 53 -24.90 0.39 -0.41
N VAL A 54 -23.75 0.50 0.27
CA VAL A 54 -22.99 1.73 0.50
C VAL A 54 -21.51 1.49 0.20
N GLY A 55 -20.73 2.55 0.19
CA GLY A 55 -19.31 2.54 -0.13
C GLY A 55 -19.01 3.19 -1.48
N PRO A 56 -17.76 3.58 -1.73
CA PRO A 56 -17.38 4.40 -2.88
C PRO A 56 -17.84 3.85 -4.23
N ALA A 57 -17.73 2.56 -4.47
CA ALA A 57 -18.21 1.96 -5.72
C ALA A 57 -19.74 1.92 -5.82
N ALA A 58 -20.42 1.64 -4.70
CA ALA A 58 -21.89 1.62 -4.68
C ALA A 58 -22.48 3.03 -4.87
N GLU A 59 -21.89 4.04 -4.22
CA GLU A 59 -22.31 5.45 -4.36
C GLU A 59 -22.05 5.95 -5.79
N LEU A 60 -20.84 5.71 -6.33
CA LEU A 60 -20.51 6.05 -7.71
C LEU A 60 -21.48 5.42 -8.71
N TRP A 61 -21.85 4.15 -8.50
CA TRP A 61 -22.82 3.49 -9.38
C TRP A 61 -24.20 4.14 -9.32
N LYS A 62 -24.69 4.49 -8.11
CA LYS A 62 -26.00 5.13 -7.93
C LYS A 62 -26.06 6.46 -8.69
N GLU A 63 -25.04 7.29 -8.52
CA GLU A 63 -24.96 8.60 -9.21
C GLU A 63 -24.84 8.41 -10.73
N ALA A 64 -23.92 7.55 -11.19
CA ALA A 64 -23.74 7.32 -12.63
C ALA A 64 -25.00 6.74 -13.30
N ALA A 65 -25.71 5.82 -12.66
CA ALA A 65 -26.96 5.27 -13.18
C ALA A 65 -28.08 6.31 -13.23
N GLN A 66 -28.14 7.22 -12.22
CA GLN A 66 -29.08 8.31 -12.20
C GLN A 66 -28.83 9.30 -13.35
N ASP A 67 -27.58 9.72 -13.53
CA ASP A 67 -27.18 10.69 -14.57
C ASP A 67 -27.33 10.11 -15.99
N ALA A 68 -26.98 8.84 -16.17
CA ALA A 68 -27.18 8.11 -17.41
C ALA A 68 -28.64 7.71 -17.67
N HIS A 69 -29.56 7.98 -16.74
CA HIS A 69 -31.01 7.63 -16.82
C HIS A 69 -31.22 6.12 -17.02
N VAL A 70 -30.40 5.28 -16.39
CA VAL A 70 -30.43 3.83 -16.48
C VAL A 70 -31.12 3.25 -15.25
N ALA A 71 -32.24 2.53 -15.47
CA ALA A 71 -32.89 1.76 -14.43
C ALA A 71 -32.07 0.49 -14.11
N TYR A 72 -31.95 0.14 -12.85
CA TYR A 72 -31.20 -1.05 -12.43
C TYR A 72 -31.79 -1.70 -11.19
N GLU A 73 -31.38 -2.96 -10.94
CA GLU A 73 -31.65 -3.71 -9.73
C GLU A 73 -30.36 -4.32 -9.17
N TRP A 74 -30.21 -4.28 -7.86
CA TRP A 74 -29.07 -4.91 -7.18
C TRP A 74 -29.28 -6.43 -7.12
N VAL A 75 -28.26 -7.18 -7.56
CA VAL A 75 -28.21 -8.64 -7.48
C VAL A 75 -27.00 -9.03 -6.63
N GLU A 76 -27.26 -9.40 -5.39
CA GLU A 76 -26.19 -9.85 -4.48
C GLU A 76 -25.72 -11.26 -4.87
N ARG A 77 -24.42 -11.42 -5.06
CA ARG A 77 -23.76 -12.71 -5.30
C ARG A 77 -22.38 -12.76 -4.66
N PRO A 78 -21.86 -13.95 -4.35
CA PRO A 78 -20.45 -14.12 -3.98
C PRO A 78 -19.53 -13.62 -5.10
N GLU A 79 -18.33 -13.11 -4.74
CA GLU A 79 -17.36 -12.54 -5.69
C GLU A 79 -17.06 -13.49 -6.88
N ALA A 80 -16.87 -14.78 -6.58
CA ALA A 80 -16.59 -15.80 -7.61
C ALA A 80 -17.70 -15.95 -8.66
N ASP A 81 -18.97 -15.66 -8.29
CA ASP A 81 -20.13 -15.78 -9.16
C ASP A 81 -20.44 -14.48 -9.91
N LEU A 82 -19.91 -13.33 -9.48
CA LEU A 82 -20.10 -12.05 -10.17
C LEU A 82 -19.51 -12.09 -11.58
N LEU A 83 -18.23 -12.45 -11.70
CA LEU A 83 -17.56 -12.56 -13.00
C LEU A 83 -18.24 -13.58 -13.92
N LYS A 84 -18.63 -14.73 -13.35
CA LYS A 84 -19.36 -15.74 -14.09
C LYS A 84 -20.72 -15.20 -14.59
N GLY A 85 -21.44 -14.47 -13.73
CA GLY A 85 -22.73 -13.88 -14.08
C GLY A 85 -22.66 -12.86 -15.21
N VAL A 86 -21.60 -12.07 -15.29
CA VAL A 86 -21.40 -11.13 -16.40
C VAL A 86 -21.02 -11.86 -17.70
N LYS A 87 -20.19 -12.90 -17.61
CA LYS A 87 -19.80 -13.74 -18.76
C LYS A 87 -21.01 -14.49 -19.37
N ASP A 88 -21.84 -15.10 -18.54
CA ASP A 88 -22.99 -15.87 -19.00
C ASP A 88 -24.21 -14.99 -19.33
N GLY A 89 -24.17 -13.71 -18.94
CA GLY A 89 -25.22 -12.72 -19.18
C GLY A 89 -26.38 -12.81 -18.20
N SER A 90 -26.21 -13.46 -17.06
CA SER A 90 -27.14 -13.39 -15.93
C SER A 90 -27.01 -12.12 -15.10
N LEU A 91 -25.90 -11.40 -15.27
CA LEU A 91 -25.65 -10.05 -14.80
C LEU A 91 -25.25 -9.17 -15.97
N ASP A 92 -25.59 -7.90 -15.91
CA ASP A 92 -25.22 -6.91 -16.91
C ASP A 92 -24.01 -6.09 -16.49
N VAL A 93 -23.85 -5.84 -15.18
CA VAL A 93 -22.76 -5.05 -14.61
C VAL A 93 -22.28 -5.65 -13.29
N ILE A 94 -21.04 -5.42 -12.94
CA ILE A 94 -20.47 -5.63 -11.59
C ILE A 94 -20.10 -4.27 -11.02
N ALA A 95 -20.73 -3.86 -9.93
CA ALA A 95 -20.52 -2.55 -9.30
C ALA A 95 -19.79 -2.61 -7.93
N SER A 96 -19.02 -3.66 -7.66
CA SER A 96 -18.24 -3.81 -6.41
C SER A 96 -16.74 -3.51 -6.57
N GLY A 97 -16.37 -2.82 -7.66
CA GLY A 97 -14.97 -2.57 -7.99
C GLY A 97 -14.26 -3.82 -8.54
N VAL A 98 -13.94 -3.81 -9.82
CA VAL A 98 -13.24 -4.91 -10.50
C VAL A 98 -11.85 -4.44 -10.91
N GLN A 99 -10.84 -5.23 -10.61
CA GLN A 99 -9.48 -4.95 -11.08
C GLN A 99 -9.42 -5.10 -12.61
N ILE A 100 -9.09 -4.03 -13.31
CA ILE A 100 -8.93 -4.00 -14.77
C ILE A 100 -7.68 -4.82 -15.12
N SER A 101 -7.86 -5.87 -15.91
CA SER A 101 -6.77 -6.72 -16.35
C SER A 101 -6.96 -7.21 -17.77
N ALA A 102 -5.86 -7.41 -18.50
CA ALA A 102 -5.89 -7.91 -19.87
C ALA A 102 -6.53 -9.31 -19.95
N ASP A 103 -6.27 -10.18 -18.97
CA ASP A 103 -6.80 -11.55 -18.96
C ASP A 103 -8.36 -11.58 -18.86
N LEU A 104 -8.96 -10.56 -18.24
CA LEU A 104 -10.41 -10.46 -18.12
C LEU A 104 -11.04 -9.72 -19.29
N SER A 105 -10.29 -8.90 -20.03
CA SER A 105 -10.81 -8.12 -21.16
C SER A 105 -11.30 -8.99 -22.33
N ASP A 106 -10.84 -10.23 -22.41
CA ASP A 106 -11.36 -11.19 -23.38
C ASP A 106 -12.81 -11.62 -23.07
N ASP A 107 -13.20 -11.57 -21.81
CA ASP A 107 -14.48 -12.09 -21.31
C ASP A 107 -15.50 -11.00 -20.98
N ILE A 108 -15.05 -9.86 -20.47
CA ILE A 108 -15.88 -8.72 -20.04
C ILE A 108 -15.29 -7.40 -20.52
N ASP A 109 -16.11 -6.37 -20.63
CA ASP A 109 -15.65 -5.00 -20.82
C ASP A 109 -15.54 -4.28 -19.46
N PHE A 110 -14.81 -3.18 -19.43
CA PHE A 110 -14.61 -2.39 -18.22
C PHE A 110 -15.07 -0.95 -18.43
N SER A 111 -15.55 -0.34 -17.35
CA SER A 111 -15.76 1.09 -17.33
C SER A 111 -14.45 1.86 -17.37
N VAL A 112 -14.52 3.17 -17.53
CA VAL A 112 -13.42 4.06 -17.16
C VAL A 112 -13.02 3.78 -15.72
N PRO A 113 -11.69 3.82 -15.39
CA PRO A 113 -11.24 3.56 -14.04
C PRO A 113 -11.63 4.70 -13.09
N PHE A 114 -12.09 4.37 -11.91
CA PHE A 114 -12.43 5.33 -10.87
C PHE A 114 -11.45 5.30 -9.67
N ASP A 115 -10.59 4.28 -9.61
CA ASP A 115 -9.58 4.16 -8.56
C ASP A 115 -8.27 3.59 -9.12
N ALA A 116 -7.15 4.06 -8.58
CA ALA A 116 -5.80 3.57 -8.87
C ALA A 116 -5.42 2.55 -7.78
N GLY A 117 -5.89 1.33 -7.93
CA GLY A 117 -5.61 0.23 -7.00
C GLY A 117 -4.62 -0.77 -7.60
N GLY A 118 -3.49 -0.99 -6.93
CA GLY A 118 -2.52 -2.00 -7.31
C GLY A 118 -2.62 -3.25 -6.43
N TYR A 119 -1.58 -4.09 -6.52
CA TYR A 119 -1.41 -5.24 -5.65
C TYR A 119 -0.23 -5.01 -4.73
N SER A 120 -0.44 -5.21 -3.46
CA SER A 120 0.58 -5.13 -2.43
C SER A 120 0.79 -6.48 -1.77
N VAL A 121 1.91 -6.56 -1.07
CA VAL A 121 2.28 -7.75 -0.32
C VAL A 121 2.16 -7.45 1.16
N LEU A 122 1.40 -8.26 1.85
CA LEU A 122 1.28 -8.25 3.31
C LEU A 122 2.24 -9.27 3.89
N VAL A 123 3.02 -8.84 4.89
CA VAL A 123 3.94 -9.68 5.65
C VAL A 123 3.62 -9.62 7.13
N HIS A 124 3.95 -10.69 7.85
CA HIS A 124 3.83 -10.74 9.30
C HIS A 124 5.21 -10.58 9.94
N ASN A 125 5.41 -9.51 10.69
CA ASN A 125 6.69 -9.22 11.33
C ASN A 125 6.85 -10.01 12.64
N ARG A 126 7.14 -11.30 12.55
CA ARG A 126 7.32 -12.21 13.69
C ARG A 126 8.49 -11.86 14.59
N HIS A 127 9.45 -11.09 14.08
CA HIS A 127 10.69 -10.81 14.80
C HIS A 127 10.67 -9.51 15.58
N ALA A 128 9.57 -8.73 15.54
CA ALA A 128 9.49 -7.43 16.18
C ALA A 128 9.44 -7.48 17.73
N SER A 129 9.17 -8.62 18.33
CA SER A 129 8.84 -8.72 19.75
C SER A 129 9.86 -9.43 20.65
N HIS A 130 10.96 -10.00 20.12
CA HIS A 130 11.96 -10.65 20.96
C HIS A 130 13.14 -9.71 21.27
N PRO A 131 13.40 -9.37 22.56
CA PRO A 131 14.55 -8.52 22.93
C PRO A 131 15.89 -9.14 22.49
N TRP A 132 15.96 -10.47 22.37
CA TRP A 132 17.13 -11.18 21.87
C TRP A 132 17.44 -10.91 20.39
N SER A 133 16.42 -10.73 19.56
CA SER A 133 16.61 -10.39 18.14
C SER A 133 17.18 -8.99 17.94
N VAL A 134 16.87 -8.05 18.83
CA VAL A 134 17.49 -6.71 18.85
C VAL A 134 18.98 -6.82 19.21
N LEU A 135 19.29 -7.64 20.20
CA LEU A 135 20.68 -7.87 20.62
C LEU A 135 21.51 -8.54 19.50
N GLN A 136 20.96 -9.53 18.82
CA GLN A 136 21.64 -10.17 17.68
C GLN A 136 21.88 -9.20 16.50
N ARG A 137 21.01 -8.21 16.30
CA ARG A 137 21.18 -7.17 15.28
C ARG A 137 22.28 -6.17 15.61
N ILE A 138 22.61 -5.99 16.90
CA ILE A 138 23.73 -5.13 17.32
C ILE A 138 25.06 -5.83 17.02
N PHE A 139 25.15 -7.16 17.13
CA PHE A 139 26.36 -7.92 16.83
C PHE A 139 26.50 -8.22 15.33
N THR A 140 26.42 -7.17 14.50
CA THR A 140 26.70 -7.29 13.06
C THR A 140 28.21 -7.34 12.80
N PHE A 141 28.60 -7.85 11.64
CA PHE A 141 30.00 -7.86 11.21
C PHE A 141 30.61 -6.45 11.26
N GLU A 142 29.88 -5.42 10.89
CA GLU A 142 30.32 -4.03 10.93
C GLU A 142 30.64 -3.56 12.35
N VAL A 143 29.78 -3.84 13.31
CA VAL A 143 30.01 -3.48 14.72
C VAL A 143 31.22 -4.24 15.28
N MET A 144 31.39 -5.52 14.93
CA MET A 144 32.55 -6.31 15.31
C MET A 144 33.86 -5.73 14.74
N VAL A 145 33.84 -5.26 13.49
CA VAL A 145 35.00 -4.57 12.88
C VAL A 145 35.32 -3.29 13.63
N TRP A 146 34.32 -2.48 14.01
CA TRP A 146 34.54 -1.28 14.84
C TRP A 146 35.14 -1.59 16.19
N VAL A 147 34.63 -2.61 16.88
CA VAL A 147 35.18 -3.03 18.19
C VAL A 147 36.64 -3.46 18.06
N LEU A 148 36.96 -4.26 17.05
CA LEU A 148 38.31 -4.67 16.74
C LEU A 148 39.23 -3.46 16.45
N PHE A 149 38.76 -2.55 15.59
CA PHE A 149 39.50 -1.34 15.21
C PHE A 149 39.81 -0.44 16.42
N ILE A 150 38.80 -0.19 17.29
CA ILE A 150 38.98 0.57 18.54
C ILE A 150 39.95 -0.13 19.47
N GLY A 151 39.85 -1.46 19.61
CA GLY A 151 40.77 -2.25 20.43
C GLY A 151 42.20 -2.14 19.95
N VAL A 152 42.44 -2.26 18.63
CA VAL A 152 43.77 -2.10 18.03
C VAL A 152 44.30 -0.67 18.20
N ALA A 153 43.48 0.34 17.96
CA ALA A 153 43.84 1.75 18.13
C ALA A 153 44.25 2.04 19.61
N THR A 154 43.48 1.52 20.56
CA THR A 154 43.74 1.63 21.99
C THR A 154 45.09 0.98 22.38
N LEU A 155 45.37 -0.20 21.81
CA LEU A 155 46.63 -0.90 22.01
C LEU A 155 47.82 -0.08 21.46
N ILE A 156 47.68 0.46 20.25
CA ILE A 156 48.70 1.32 19.61
C ILE A 156 48.96 2.57 20.48
N ALA A 157 47.92 3.24 20.96
CA ALA A 157 48.05 4.41 21.83
C ALA A 157 48.76 4.05 23.15
N GLY A 158 48.38 2.90 23.73
CA GLY A 158 49.03 2.38 24.94
C GLY A 158 50.52 2.05 24.76
N VAL A 159 50.89 1.51 23.59
CA VAL A 159 52.30 1.28 23.25
C VAL A 159 53.01 2.61 22.98
N ALA A 160 52.38 3.53 22.24
CA ALA A 160 52.98 4.83 21.93
C ALA A 160 53.31 5.64 23.18
N ILE A 161 52.42 5.73 24.16
CA ILE A 161 52.69 6.45 25.41
C ILE A 161 53.81 5.80 26.19
N ARG A 162 53.89 4.48 26.20
CA ARG A 162 54.97 3.73 26.85
C ARG A 162 56.34 4.02 26.24
N LEU A 163 56.42 4.07 24.91
CA LEU A 163 57.67 4.34 24.18
C LEU A 163 58.13 5.78 24.38
N VAL A 164 57.21 6.74 24.37
CA VAL A 164 57.51 8.17 24.41
C VAL A 164 57.75 8.66 25.83
N ASP A 165 56.88 8.30 26.79
CA ASP A 165 56.95 8.80 28.16
C ASP A 165 57.68 7.87 29.12
N GLY A 166 57.89 6.59 28.77
CA GLY A 166 58.42 5.56 29.64
C GLY A 166 59.83 5.84 30.19
N ARG A 167 60.67 6.62 29.48
CA ARG A 167 62.03 7.02 29.98
C ARG A 167 61.91 8.11 31.01
N HIS A 168 60.96 8.99 30.99
CA HIS A 168 60.73 10.11 31.86
C HIS A 168 59.78 9.80 33.02
N ASN A 169 58.98 8.74 32.85
CA ASN A 169 57.91 8.33 33.77
C ASN A 169 58.04 6.83 34.09
N VAL A 170 59.10 6.45 34.72
CA VAL A 170 59.54 5.06 34.93
C VAL A 170 58.46 4.26 35.70
N ASP A 171 57.80 4.90 36.67
CA ASP A 171 56.84 4.28 37.58
C ASP A 171 55.47 4.04 36.92
N HIS A 172 55.06 4.91 36.00
CA HIS A 172 53.77 4.79 35.33
C HIS A 172 53.85 4.03 34.00
N PHE A 173 54.84 4.35 33.15
CA PHE A 173 54.94 3.80 31.77
C PHE A 173 56.30 3.14 31.48
N GLY A 174 57.27 3.22 32.36
CA GLY A 174 58.61 2.70 32.14
C GLY A 174 58.80 1.23 32.54
N HIS A 175 60.09 0.84 32.73
CA HIS A 175 60.45 -0.56 32.95
C HIS A 175 60.05 -1.09 34.35
N ARG A 176 59.70 -0.23 35.29
CA ARG A 176 59.19 -0.60 36.61
C ARG A 176 57.71 -0.74 36.68
N SER A 177 56.96 -0.27 35.64
CA SER A 177 55.51 -0.33 35.59
C SER A 177 55.00 -1.62 34.91
N PRO A 178 53.83 -2.12 35.30
CA PRO A 178 53.18 -3.21 34.60
C PRO A 178 52.97 -2.89 33.09
N ARG A 179 53.17 -3.89 32.24
CA ARG A 179 53.03 -3.69 30.77
C ARG A 179 51.63 -3.22 30.37
N ILE A 180 50.62 -3.54 31.13
CA ILE A 180 49.22 -3.20 30.91
C ILE A 180 48.91 -1.70 31.17
N ASN A 181 49.76 -0.97 31.91
CA ASN A 181 49.47 0.41 32.28
C ASN A 181 49.24 1.33 31.08
N GLY A 182 49.99 1.16 29.99
CA GLY A 182 49.76 1.93 28.77
C GLY A 182 48.38 1.67 28.16
N PHE A 183 47.97 0.40 28.09
CA PHE A 183 46.64 0.04 27.63
C PHE A 183 45.57 0.54 28.60
N TRP A 184 45.72 0.37 29.89
CA TRP A 184 44.80 0.89 30.91
C TRP A 184 44.58 2.40 30.78
N TRP A 185 45.68 3.17 30.67
CA TRP A 185 45.60 4.61 30.45
C TRP A 185 44.83 4.94 29.14
N ALA A 186 45.12 4.23 28.05
CA ALA A 186 44.50 4.49 26.77
C ALA A 186 42.97 4.19 26.78
N ILE A 187 42.53 3.11 27.43
CA ILE A 187 41.13 2.74 27.54
C ILE A 187 40.34 3.66 28.48
N THR A 188 40.94 4.08 29.60
CA THR A 188 40.31 5.03 30.53
C THR A 188 40.18 6.41 29.93
N THR A 189 41.10 6.81 29.05
CA THR A 189 41.03 8.05 28.28
C THR A 189 39.98 7.94 27.18
N LEU A 190 39.92 6.83 26.42
CA LEU A 190 38.93 6.55 25.40
C LEU A 190 37.52 6.58 25.98
N SER A 191 37.30 5.96 27.15
CA SER A 191 35.99 5.92 27.81
C SER A 191 35.63 7.24 28.52
N THR A 192 36.47 8.25 28.43
CA THR A 192 36.30 9.57 29.09
C THR A 192 36.19 9.50 30.62
N VAL A 193 36.52 8.36 31.25
CA VAL A 193 36.51 8.19 32.72
C VAL A 193 37.68 8.90 33.36
N GLY A 194 38.91 8.73 32.84
CA GLY A 194 40.12 9.44 33.23
C GLY A 194 40.39 9.46 34.72
N TYR A 195 40.66 8.29 35.34
CA TYR A 195 40.90 8.18 36.77
C TYR A 195 42.03 9.06 37.29
N GLY A 196 42.95 9.51 36.42
CA GLY A 196 44.08 10.36 36.80
C GLY A 196 45.22 9.65 37.57
N ASP A 197 45.14 8.34 37.69
CA ASP A 197 46.13 7.46 38.30
C ASP A 197 47.41 7.32 37.45
N LEU A 198 47.25 7.37 36.13
CA LEU A 198 48.33 7.31 35.15
C LEU A 198 48.32 8.55 34.26
N VAL A 199 49.30 9.41 34.36
CA VAL A 199 49.39 10.65 33.58
C VAL A 199 50.76 10.81 32.93
N PRO A 200 50.87 11.29 31.66
CA PRO A 200 52.14 11.61 31.02
C PRO A 200 52.84 12.79 31.70
N ARG A 201 54.16 12.68 31.90
CA ARG A 201 54.97 13.73 32.52
C ARG A 201 55.83 14.50 31.53
N SER A 202 56.30 13.87 30.44
CA SER A 202 57.11 14.53 29.43
C SER A 202 56.29 15.40 28.49
N GLY A 203 56.91 16.40 27.86
CA GLY A 203 56.23 17.25 26.85
C GLY A 203 55.71 16.45 25.68
N LEU A 204 56.51 15.51 25.14
CA LEU A 204 56.09 14.63 24.05
C LEU A 204 54.97 13.67 24.48
N GLY A 205 55.04 13.14 25.73
CA GLY A 205 53.97 12.33 26.29
C GLY A 205 52.64 13.08 26.36
N LYS A 206 52.64 14.35 26.72
CA LYS A 206 51.46 15.22 26.74
C LYS A 206 50.92 15.46 25.32
N CYS A 207 51.77 15.62 24.31
CA CYS A 207 51.34 15.73 22.91
C CYS A 207 50.66 14.44 22.43
N VAL A 208 51.24 13.26 22.75
CA VAL A 208 50.61 11.95 22.44
C VAL A 208 49.25 11.83 23.12
N ALA A 209 49.15 12.25 24.37
CA ALA A 209 47.90 12.22 25.12
C ALA A 209 46.86 13.14 24.50
N ALA A 210 47.18 14.35 24.13
CA ALA A 210 46.29 15.29 23.49
C ALA A 210 45.77 14.74 22.13
N ALA A 211 46.66 14.19 21.31
CA ALA A 211 46.31 13.53 20.06
C ALA A 211 45.36 12.35 20.30
N TRP A 212 45.67 11.48 21.29
CA TRP A 212 44.82 10.35 21.64
C TRP A 212 43.42 10.77 22.12
N MET A 213 43.31 11.83 22.94
CA MET A 213 42.03 12.38 23.39
C MET A 213 41.15 12.82 22.22
N LEU A 214 41.70 13.51 21.22
CA LEU A 214 40.96 13.93 20.03
C LEU A 214 40.55 12.73 19.18
N ILE A 215 41.46 11.77 18.95
CA ILE A 215 41.17 10.54 18.21
C ILE A 215 40.09 9.72 18.94
N SER A 216 40.18 9.59 20.26
CA SER A 216 39.21 8.88 21.09
C SER A 216 37.79 9.46 20.93
N LEU A 217 37.69 10.79 20.99
CA LEU A 217 36.40 11.47 20.83
C LEU A 217 35.76 11.17 19.46
N LEU A 218 36.56 11.20 18.38
CA LEU A 218 36.09 10.86 17.04
C LEU A 218 35.70 9.39 16.96
N LEU A 219 36.50 8.46 17.47
CA LEU A 219 36.25 7.03 17.46
C LEU A 219 34.93 6.67 18.16
N VAL A 220 34.71 7.19 19.36
CA VAL A 220 33.50 6.96 20.13
C VAL A 220 32.28 7.54 19.43
N THR A 221 32.40 8.74 18.86
CA THR A 221 31.29 9.39 18.12
C THR A 221 30.91 8.60 16.86
N LEU A 222 31.90 8.18 16.05
CA LEU A 222 31.66 7.39 14.84
C LEU A 222 31.08 6.01 15.16
N PHE A 223 31.60 5.35 16.20
CA PHE A 223 31.10 4.07 16.68
C PHE A 223 29.62 4.18 17.11
N THR A 224 29.31 5.18 17.95
CA THR A 224 27.93 5.41 18.41
C THR A 224 26.99 5.69 17.23
N SER A 225 27.43 6.53 16.29
CA SER A 225 26.66 6.83 15.07
C SER A 225 26.42 5.57 14.24
N SER A 226 27.42 4.70 14.08
CA SER A 226 27.29 3.42 13.35
C SER A 226 26.29 2.48 14.03
N VAL A 227 26.38 2.34 15.36
CA VAL A 227 25.44 1.52 16.14
C VAL A 227 24.01 2.05 16.04
N VAL A 228 23.82 3.37 16.19
CA VAL A 228 22.51 4.02 16.06
C VAL A 228 21.96 3.82 14.65
N ALA A 229 22.77 4.02 13.61
CA ALA A 229 22.37 3.79 12.22
C ALA A 229 21.90 2.34 12.01
N THR A 230 22.67 1.34 12.47
CA THR A 230 22.33 -0.08 12.34
C THR A 230 21.00 -0.42 13.02
N VAL A 231 20.78 0.09 14.23
CA VAL A 231 19.52 -0.14 14.98
C VAL A 231 18.35 0.59 14.33
N THR A 232 18.55 1.82 13.86
CA THR A 232 17.48 2.65 13.26
C THR A 232 17.07 2.13 11.90
N VAL A 233 18.04 1.83 11.02
CA VAL A 233 17.77 1.24 9.70
C VAL A 233 17.05 -0.10 9.84
N GLY A 234 17.44 -0.94 10.80
CA GLY A 234 16.74 -2.20 11.08
C GLY A 234 15.29 -2.05 11.59
N ARG A 235 14.91 -0.86 12.06
CA ARG A 235 13.50 -0.55 12.42
C ARG A 235 12.71 0.05 11.27
N ILE A 236 13.38 0.79 10.38
CA ILE A 236 12.76 1.53 9.27
C ILE A 236 12.67 0.67 8.01
N THR A 237 13.67 -0.16 7.72
CA THR A 237 13.62 -1.11 6.61
C THR A 237 12.98 -2.41 7.08
N PRO A 238 11.81 -2.79 6.55
CA PRO A 238 11.30 -4.14 6.73
C PRO A 238 12.32 -5.13 6.18
N LEU A 239 12.39 -6.33 6.76
CA LEU A 239 13.23 -7.44 6.27
C LEU A 239 13.02 -7.70 4.77
N PHE A 240 11.84 -7.34 4.27
CA PHE A 240 11.46 -7.40 2.87
C PHE A 240 11.06 -6.00 2.40
N VAL A 241 11.74 -5.48 1.39
CA VAL A 241 11.42 -4.19 0.76
C VAL A 241 10.60 -4.40 -0.50
N SER A 242 10.69 -5.59 -1.10
CA SER A 242 10.07 -5.95 -2.37
C SER A 242 9.63 -7.40 -2.37
N ILE A 243 8.66 -7.72 -3.23
CA ILE A 243 8.23 -9.10 -3.49
C ILE A 243 9.38 -10.01 -3.97
N ARG A 244 10.45 -9.44 -4.52
CA ARG A 244 11.63 -10.19 -4.98
C ARG A 244 12.50 -10.73 -3.86
N ASP A 245 12.31 -10.21 -2.65
CA ASP A 245 13.05 -10.64 -1.46
C ASP A 245 12.39 -11.84 -0.78
N LEU A 246 11.21 -12.27 -1.28
CA LEU A 246 10.40 -13.36 -0.75
C LEU A 246 10.61 -14.64 -1.55
N ASP A 247 10.49 -15.80 -0.89
CA ASP A 247 10.41 -17.06 -1.61
C ASP A 247 9.08 -17.16 -2.37
N ALA A 248 9.16 -17.25 -3.68
CA ALA A 248 8.00 -17.31 -4.58
C ALA A 248 7.01 -18.43 -4.23
N ASN A 249 7.46 -19.51 -3.59
CA ASN A 249 6.65 -20.68 -3.20
C ASN A 249 5.91 -20.47 -1.86
N LEU A 250 6.29 -19.44 -1.10
CA LEU A 250 5.71 -19.15 0.22
C LEU A 250 4.79 -17.93 0.21
N ILE A 251 4.28 -17.54 -0.97
CA ILE A 251 3.33 -16.45 -1.13
C ILE A 251 1.92 -17.02 -1.21
N GLY A 252 1.04 -16.53 -0.33
CA GLY A 252 -0.39 -16.84 -0.33
C GLY A 252 -1.18 -15.90 -1.24
N VAL A 253 -2.21 -16.43 -1.90
CA VAL A 253 -3.22 -15.65 -2.63
C VAL A 253 -4.61 -16.19 -2.34
N VAL A 254 -5.64 -15.38 -2.51
CA VAL A 254 -7.02 -15.86 -2.47
C VAL A 254 -7.34 -16.55 -3.80
N ASP A 255 -7.91 -17.75 -3.73
CA ASP A 255 -8.28 -18.52 -4.92
C ASP A 255 -9.42 -17.84 -5.68
N LEU A 256 -9.45 -18.00 -7.00
CA LEU A 256 -10.44 -17.41 -7.92
C LEU A 256 -10.50 -15.85 -7.89
N SER A 257 -9.52 -15.20 -7.25
CA SER A 257 -9.42 -13.76 -7.22
C SER A 257 -8.45 -13.20 -8.27
N SER A 258 -8.53 -11.88 -8.48
CA SER A 258 -7.59 -11.11 -9.28
C SER A 258 -6.13 -11.25 -8.79
N SER A 259 -5.93 -11.57 -7.51
CA SER A 259 -4.61 -11.82 -6.91
C SER A 259 -3.88 -13.00 -7.53
N ARG A 260 -4.60 -14.05 -7.94
CA ARG A 260 -4.00 -15.21 -8.61
C ARG A 260 -3.49 -14.85 -10.01
N VAL A 261 -4.24 -14.02 -10.73
CA VAL A 261 -3.82 -13.47 -12.03
C VAL A 261 -2.58 -12.60 -11.87
N ALA A 262 -2.59 -11.70 -10.90
CA ALA A 262 -1.44 -10.84 -10.58
C ALA A 262 -0.19 -11.66 -10.21
N ALA A 263 -0.33 -12.72 -9.42
CA ALA A 263 0.77 -13.61 -9.08
C ALA A 263 1.37 -14.30 -10.31
N LYS A 264 0.53 -14.73 -11.25
CA LYS A 264 0.99 -15.32 -12.53
C LYS A 264 1.79 -14.31 -13.36
N HIS A 265 1.33 -13.06 -13.46
CA HIS A 265 2.06 -11.99 -14.15
C HIS A 265 3.42 -11.68 -13.49
N LEU A 266 3.52 -11.87 -12.18
CA LEU A 266 4.78 -11.72 -11.44
C LEU A 266 5.70 -12.95 -11.52
N GLY A 267 5.29 -14.02 -12.22
CA GLY A 267 6.04 -15.27 -12.34
C GLY A 267 6.09 -16.08 -11.03
N LEU A 268 5.11 -15.88 -10.13
CA LEU A 268 5.05 -16.56 -8.85
C LEU A 268 4.25 -17.86 -8.94
N LEU A 269 4.54 -18.79 -8.04
CA LEU A 269 3.78 -20.04 -7.84
C LEU A 269 3.10 -19.99 -6.46
N PRO A 270 2.03 -19.19 -6.31
CA PRO A 270 1.45 -18.95 -5.01
C PRO A 270 0.63 -20.11 -4.50
N ARG A 271 0.52 -20.19 -3.17
CA ARG A 271 -0.42 -21.09 -2.50
C ARG A 271 -1.81 -20.42 -2.44
N ALA A 272 -2.83 -21.09 -2.99
CA ALA A 272 -4.18 -20.58 -3.01
C ALA A 272 -4.93 -20.88 -1.71
N PHE A 273 -5.72 -19.93 -1.23
CA PHE A 273 -6.58 -20.03 -0.05
C PHE A 273 -8.02 -19.65 -0.40
N PRO A 274 -9.03 -20.21 0.27
CA PRO A 274 -10.44 -19.98 -0.06
C PRO A 274 -10.94 -18.57 0.30
N SER A 275 -10.26 -17.86 1.20
CA SER A 275 -10.60 -16.51 1.63
C SER A 275 -9.37 -15.75 2.09
N ILE A 276 -9.50 -14.41 2.20
CA ILE A 276 -8.44 -13.56 2.75
C ILE A 276 -8.15 -13.93 4.21
N ASP A 277 -9.16 -14.28 5.00
CA ASP A 277 -8.98 -14.69 6.39
C ASP A 277 -8.16 -15.98 6.52
N ALA A 278 -8.39 -16.96 5.64
CA ALA A 278 -7.61 -18.18 5.60
C ALA A 278 -6.14 -17.90 5.20
N ALA A 279 -5.92 -17.01 4.22
CA ALA A 279 -4.59 -16.59 3.81
C ALA A 279 -3.85 -15.86 4.94
N LEU A 280 -4.53 -14.97 5.67
CA LEU A 280 -3.96 -14.27 6.82
C LEU A 280 -3.66 -15.20 7.99
N GLN A 281 -4.51 -16.17 8.26
CA GLN A 281 -4.22 -17.19 9.27
C GLN A 281 -2.97 -18.01 8.90
N ALA A 282 -2.84 -18.38 7.63
CA ALA A 282 -1.65 -19.06 7.13
C ALA A 282 -0.39 -18.20 7.26
N LEU A 283 -0.50 -16.88 7.04
CA LEU A 283 0.57 -15.91 7.25
C LEU A 283 0.97 -15.82 8.72
N VAL A 284 0.03 -15.67 9.64
CA VAL A 284 0.27 -15.60 11.09
C VAL A 284 0.88 -16.91 11.61
N THR A 285 0.41 -18.07 11.14
CA THR A 285 0.93 -19.39 11.56
C THR A 285 2.25 -19.80 10.88
N GLY A 286 2.67 -19.09 9.80
CA GLY A 286 3.91 -19.33 9.07
C GLY A 286 3.86 -20.42 8.01
N GLN A 287 2.68 -20.73 7.55
CA GLN A 287 2.51 -21.58 6.39
C GLN A 287 2.89 -20.85 5.09
N VAL A 288 2.77 -19.51 5.09
CA VAL A 288 3.26 -18.61 4.06
C VAL A 288 4.03 -17.45 4.70
N GLU A 289 4.95 -16.84 3.95
CA GLU A 289 5.74 -15.69 4.41
C GLU A 289 5.07 -14.36 4.08
N ALA A 290 4.22 -14.36 3.05
CA ALA A 290 3.53 -13.18 2.57
C ALA A 290 2.19 -13.53 1.93
N VAL A 291 1.31 -12.53 1.84
CA VAL A 291 0.03 -12.60 1.11
C VAL A 291 -0.01 -11.50 0.08
N LEU A 292 -0.24 -11.84 -1.19
CA LEU A 292 -0.44 -10.90 -2.29
C LEU A 292 -1.94 -10.67 -2.48
N HIS A 293 -2.37 -9.40 -2.38
CA HIS A 293 -3.78 -9.03 -2.51
C HIS A 293 -3.91 -7.56 -2.96
N PRO A 294 -5.07 -7.11 -3.48
CA PRO A 294 -5.30 -5.71 -3.81
C PRO A 294 -5.00 -4.78 -2.62
N THR A 295 -4.30 -3.67 -2.89
CA THR A 295 -3.75 -2.78 -1.87
C THR A 295 -4.82 -2.22 -0.94
N ASN A 296 -5.94 -1.72 -1.50
CA ASN A 296 -6.99 -1.08 -0.72
C ASN A 296 -7.74 -2.08 0.18
N GLU A 297 -7.95 -3.32 -0.31
CA GLU A 297 -8.54 -4.39 0.50
C GLU A 297 -7.61 -4.84 1.64
N LEU A 298 -6.28 -4.89 1.39
CA LEU A 298 -5.31 -5.16 2.46
C LEU A 298 -5.32 -4.08 3.53
N ARG A 299 -5.39 -2.80 3.14
CA ARG A 299 -5.48 -1.68 4.07
C ARG A 299 -6.73 -1.79 4.94
N ALA A 300 -7.90 -2.00 4.32
CA ALA A 300 -9.16 -2.20 5.03
C ALA A 300 -9.08 -3.38 6.01
N THR A 301 -8.52 -4.50 5.57
CA THR A 301 -8.37 -5.71 6.42
C THR A 301 -7.46 -5.48 7.62
N ILE A 302 -6.34 -4.76 7.44
CA ILE A 302 -5.42 -4.44 8.55
C ILE A 302 -6.08 -3.49 9.55
N ALA A 303 -6.79 -2.48 9.06
CA ALA A 303 -7.51 -1.53 9.89
C ALA A 303 -8.55 -2.22 10.79
N GLN A 304 -9.27 -3.21 10.25
CA GLN A 304 -10.24 -3.99 11.03
C GLN A 304 -9.58 -4.90 12.07
N ARG A 305 -8.45 -5.53 11.72
CA ARG A 305 -7.78 -6.50 12.62
C ARG A 305 -6.96 -5.88 13.72
N ARG A 306 -6.49 -4.64 13.53
CA ARG A 306 -5.63 -3.89 14.49
C ARG A 306 -4.41 -4.69 14.98
N ASP A 307 -3.86 -5.57 14.13
CA ASP A 307 -2.67 -6.35 14.45
C ASP A 307 -1.41 -5.57 14.07
N PRO A 308 -0.62 -5.08 15.06
CA PRO A 308 0.58 -4.28 14.79
C PRO A 308 1.72 -5.08 14.14
N GLN A 309 1.60 -6.39 14.07
CA GLN A 309 2.60 -7.25 13.44
C GLN A 309 2.36 -7.44 11.93
N LEU A 310 1.14 -7.13 11.44
CA LEU A 310 0.82 -7.14 10.03
C LEU A 310 1.32 -5.84 9.36
N ARG A 311 2.02 -5.96 8.25
CA ARG A 311 2.58 -4.83 7.53
C ARG A 311 2.51 -5.01 6.03
N ILE A 312 2.01 -4.00 5.34
CA ILE A 312 2.08 -3.91 3.89
C ILE A 312 3.49 -3.47 3.50
N LEU A 313 4.08 -4.11 2.49
CA LEU A 313 5.36 -3.67 1.94
C LEU A 313 5.22 -2.29 1.28
N PRO A 314 6.23 -1.40 1.42
CA PRO A 314 6.14 -0.03 0.93
C PRO A 314 6.00 0.07 -0.59
N LYS A 315 6.49 -0.93 -1.31
CA LYS A 315 6.46 -0.98 -2.77
C LYS A 315 5.35 -1.91 -3.24
N GLU A 316 4.44 -1.37 -4.02
CA GLU A 316 3.45 -2.18 -4.72
C GLU A 316 4.12 -3.24 -5.61
N ALA A 317 3.60 -4.44 -5.57
CA ALA A 317 4.08 -5.56 -6.39
C ALA A 317 3.68 -5.38 -7.86
N LEU A 318 2.48 -4.90 -8.10
CA LEU A 318 1.92 -4.64 -9.42
C LEU A 318 0.98 -3.42 -9.34
N ARG A 319 1.07 -2.52 -10.30
CA ARG A 319 0.11 -1.43 -10.45
C ARG A 319 -1.15 -1.92 -11.15
N GLY A 320 -2.27 -1.33 -10.82
CA GLY A 320 -3.56 -1.67 -11.41
C GLY A 320 -4.55 -0.52 -11.32
N PHE A 321 -5.69 -0.71 -11.94
CA PHE A 321 -6.81 0.22 -11.92
C PHE A 321 -8.07 -0.56 -11.58
N VAL A 322 -9.01 0.12 -10.95
CA VAL A 322 -10.30 -0.42 -10.57
C VAL A 322 -11.40 0.30 -11.34
N GLY A 323 -12.30 -0.46 -11.91
CA GLY A 323 -13.48 0.02 -12.63
C GLY A 323 -14.68 -0.86 -12.35
N PHE A 324 -15.79 -0.61 -13.03
CA PHE A 324 -16.91 -1.53 -13.08
C PHE A 324 -16.68 -2.57 -14.18
N GLY A 325 -17.29 -3.74 -14.04
CA GLY A 325 -17.24 -4.77 -15.08
C GLY A 325 -18.54 -4.78 -15.87
N TYR A 326 -18.48 -4.71 -17.18
CA TYR A 326 -19.64 -4.71 -18.08
C TYR A 326 -19.75 -6.02 -18.86
N SER A 327 -20.97 -6.47 -19.06
CA SER A 327 -21.23 -7.57 -20.00
C SER A 327 -21.01 -7.09 -21.42
N LYS A 328 -20.29 -7.87 -22.24
CA LYS A 328 -20.11 -7.62 -23.68
C LYS A 328 -21.43 -7.58 -24.48
N ARG A 329 -22.54 -7.91 -23.84
CA ARG A 329 -23.88 -7.83 -24.42
C ARG A 329 -24.54 -6.45 -24.27
N LEU A 330 -23.98 -5.59 -23.40
CA LEU A 330 -24.48 -4.24 -23.23
C LEU A 330 -24.25 -3.42 -24.49
N PRO A 331 -25.26 -2.64 -24.93
CA PRO A 331 -25.09 -1.73 -26.07
C PRO A 331 -24.02 -0.66 -25.75
N ALA A 332 -23.17 -0.34 -26.72
CA ALA A 332 -22.14 0.72 -26.54
C ALA A 332 -22.76 2.06 -26.13
N SER A 333 -23.95 2.40 -26.58
CA SER A 333 -24.63 3.63 -26.16
C SER A 333 -24.92 3.69 -24.64
N VAL A 334 -25.13 2.54 -24.01
CA VAL A 334 -25.35 2.47 -22.55
C VAL A 334 -24.03 2.57 -21.81
N THR A 335 -23.01 1.83 -22.25
CA THR A 335 -21.69 1.90 -21.63
C THR A 335 -21.03 3.28 -21.76
N ASP A 336 -21.14 3.91 -22.94
CA ASP A 336 -20.63 5.26 -23.19
C ASP A 336 -21.32 6.32 -22.29
N SER A 337 -22.65 6.19 -22.11
CA SER A 337 -23.42 7.09 -21.23
C SER A 337 -23.00 6.88 -19.76
N LEU A 338 -22.84 5.64 -19.32
CA LEU A 338 -22.37 5.32 -17.97
C LEU A 338 -20.93 5.81 -17.74
N ASP A 339 -20.04 5.59 -18.69
CA ASP A 339 -18.64 6.03 -18.60
C ASP A 339 -18.52 7.56 -18.55
N SER A 340 -19.35 8.27 -19.30
CA SER A 340 -19.42 9.73 -19.23
C SER A 340 -19.88 10.21 -17.85
N ALA A 341 -20.94 9.60 -17.30
CA ALA A 341 -21.45 9.93 -15.96
C ALA A 341 -20.45 9.57 -14.85
N ILE A 342 -19.75 8.44 -14.97
CA ILE A 342 -18.67 8.07 -14.04
C ILE A 342 -17.56 9.12 -14.04
N LEU A 343 -17.09 9.56 -15.22
CA LEU A 343 -16.05 10.59 -15.33
C LEU A 343 -16.50 11.92 -14.72
N GLU A 344 -17.73 12.35 -15.02
CA GLU A 344 -18.28 13.60 -14.48
C GLU A 344 -18.34 13.56 -12.96
N PHE A 345 -18.78 12.46 -12.36
CA PHE A 345 -18.82 12.32 -10.91
C PHE A 345 -17.43 12.23 -10.29
N VAL A 346 -16.51 11.48 -10.90
CA VAL A 346 -15.12 11.33 -10.41
C VAL A 346 -14.35 12.66 -10.44
N GLU A 347 -14.66 13.56 -11.37
CA GLU A 347 -14.11 14.92 -11.43
C GLU A 347 -14.79 15.89 -10.44
N SER A 348 -15.89 15.50 -9.81
CA SER A 348 -16.66 16.37 -8.92
C SER A 348 -16.04 16.48 -7.51
N PRO A 349 -16.27 17.59 -6.79
CA PRO A 349 -15.87 17.70 -5.39
C PRO A 349 -16.53 16.64 -4.47
N ALA A 350 -17.72 16.13 -4.87
CA ALA A 350 -18.42 15.09 -4.11
C ALA A 350 -17.61 13.79 -4.08
N TRP A 351 -16.97 13.42 -5.19
CA TRP A 351 -16.11 12.24 -5.26
C TRP A 351 -14.92 12.31 -4.30
N VAL A 352 -14.34 13.48 -4.10
CA VAL A 352 -13.23 13.66 -3.15
C VAL A 352 -13.65 13.21 -1.74
N THR A 353 -14.87 13.52 -1.33
CA THR A 353 -15.40 13.10 -0.01
C THR A 353 -15.69 11.60 0.03
N VAL A 354 -16.24 11.05 -1.05
CA VAL A 354 -16.57 9.62 -1.14
C VAL A 354 -15.29 8.78 -1.24
N SER A 355 -14.33 9.19 -2.05
CA SER A 355 -13.06 8.48 -2.25
C SER A 355 -12.14 8.49 -1.03
N GLN A 356 -12.26 9.48 -0.14
CA GLN A 356 -11.58 9.45 1.15
C GLN A 356 -11.86 8.19 1.95
N GLN A 357 -13.01 7.54 1.76
CA GLN A 357 -13.29 6.26 2.39
C GLN A 357 -12.38 5.13 1.86
N LEU A 358 -11.78 5.28 0.67
CA LEU A 358 -10.77 4.35 0.16
C LEU A 358 -9.42 4.54 0.87
N ASP A 359 -9.11 5.77 1.29
CA ASP A 359 -7.83 6.15 1.91
C ASP A 359 -7.88 6.16 3.45
N HIS A 360 -9.03 6.52 4.05
CA HIS A 360 -9.18 6.81 5.48
C HIS A 360 -9.27 5.61 6.43
N HIS A 361 -8.97 4.41 5.98
CA HIS A 361 -8.71 3.33 6.94
C HIS A 361 -7.34 3.47 7.66
N GLU A 362 -6.58 4.56 7.38
CA GLU A 362 -5.29 4.83 8.06
C GLU A 362 -5.40 5.67 9.35
N GLU A 363 -6.50 6.40 9.59
CA GLU A 363 -6.58 7.39 10.69
C GLU A 363 -7.83 7.25 11.58
N GLN A 364 -8.16 6.08 12.07
CA GLN A 364 -8.99 6.02 13.27
C GLN A 364 -8.14 5.55 14.46
N PRO A 365 -8.06 6.39 15.53
CA PRO A 365 -7.17 6.19 16.69
C PRO A 365 -7.49 4.95 17.51
#